data_55eae43f97d70397c11bbae51bf1e3bf
#
_entry.id   55eae43f97d70397c11bbae51bf1e3bf
#
_cell.length_a   1.000
_cell.length_b   1.000
_cell.length_c   1.000
_cell.angle_alpha   90.00
_cell.angle_beta   90.00
_cell.angle_gamma   90.00
#
_symmetry.space_group_name_H-M   'P 1'
#
loop_
_entity.id
_entity.type
_entity.pdbx_description
1 polymer ?
#
loop_
_entity_poly.entity_id
_entity_poly.type
_entity_poly.pdbx_seq_one_letter_code
_entity_poly.pdbx_strand_id
1 'polypeptide(L)'
;LMPTINPYTISPPDYRSDFTTHENQGVGYVTSNLLAEAAGLLHVFTTRHGGVSQGPQASLNLDHKKDSNANVRENHLRLAAALGYAPEAMVSTHQIHSDVIREAQAADAGLHLDGPTPYECDALVTNQPGRPLIAYAADCIPILLYAPATANNQAAVAAVHAGWRGTQQDIAAKTVQRMQQLYGINPADCLAAIGPGIDLCCFSTHADVLQAMQQAFGPEVQAFSQPDATAEKNGEPGKFLVNLKAINAWRLQTAGLRPANIAISPECTCCLPEKYWSHRFTKGERGGQAAVISLLS
;
A
#
# COMPACT_ATOMS: atom_id res chain seq x y z
N LEU A 1 14.11 23.31 -14.43
CA LEU A 1 13.44 22.64 -15.56
C LEU A 1 13.19 21.21 -15.14
N MET A 2 11.95 20.87 -14.81
CA MET A 2 11.54 19.48 -14.53
C MET A 2 11.59 18.69 -15.86
N PRO A 3 12.02 17.42 -15.84
CA PRO A 3 11.98 16.59 -17.04
C PRO A 3 10.52 16.41 -17.48
N THR A 4 10.26 16.69 -18.75
CA THR A 4 8.97 16.41 -19.39
C THR A 4 8.77 14.91 -19.47
N ILE A 5 7.92 14.36 -18.59
CA ILE A 5 7.54 12.94 -18.60
C ILE A 5 6.57 12.73 -19.74
N ASN A 6 6.90 11.84 -20.68
CA ASN A 6 5.98 11.44 -21.74
C ASN A 6 4.88 10.56 -21.14
N PRO A 7 3.61 10.99 -21.13
CA PRO A 7 2.52 10.33 -20.42
C PRO A 7 2.08 8.98 -21.03
N TYR A 8 2.45 8.69 -22.28
CA TYR A 8 2.04 7.47 -22.97
C TYR A 8 3.00 6.29 -22.79
N THR A 9 4.12 6.50 -22.10
CA THR A 9 5.07 5.45 -21.74
C THR A 9 5.17 5.32 -20.22
N ILE A 10 4.06 4.98 -19.57
CA ILE A 10 4.04 4.68 -18.14
C ILE A 10 4.28 3.17 -17.92
N SER A 11 5.31 2.69 -18.49
CA SER A 11 6.38 1.90 -17.90
C SER A 11 7.62 2.74 -18.15
N PRO A 12 7.94 3.70 -17.27
CA PRO A 12 9.25 4.31 -17.37
C PRO A 12 10.25 3.15 -17.30
N PRO A 13 11.25 3.09 -18.19
CA PRO A 13 12.22 2.00 -18.24
C PRO A 13 13.00 1.83 -16.92
N ASP A 14 12.79 2.71 -15.96
CA ASP A 14 13.54 2.82 -14.71
C ASP A 14 12.82 2.28 -13.47
N TYR A 15 11.49 1.98 -13.52
CA TYR A 15 10.79 1.34 -12.40
C TYR A 15 10.95 -0.17 -12.44
N ARG A 16 11.16 -0.79 -11.28
CA ARG A 16 11.17 -2.24 -11.16
C ARG A 16 9.73 -2.77 -11.06
N SER A 17 9.46 -3.93 -11.64
CA SER A 17 8.14 -4.59 -11.57
C SER A 17 8.24 -6.04 -11.10
N ASP A 18 9.40 -6.42 -10.53
CA ASP A 18 9.67 -7.79 -10.14
C ASP A 18 9.10 -8.07 -8.75
N PHE A 19 8.06 -8.90 -8.71
CA PHE A 19 7.42 -9.38 -7.50
C PHE A 19 7.36 -10.91 -7.53
N THR A 20 7.58 -11.54 -6.37
CA THR A 20 7.57 -12.99 -6.21
C THR A 20 6.42 -13.42 -5.31
N THR A 21 5.65 -14.42 -5.75
CA THR A 21 4.56 -15.02 -4.95
C THR A 21 5.11 -16.15 -4.09
N HIS A 22 4.67 -16.22 -2.85
CA HIS A 22 5.06 -17.19 -1.84
C HIS A 22 3.84 -17.76 -1.15
N GLU A 23 4.04 -18.93 -0.56
CA GLU A 23 3.13 -19.53 0.41
C GLU A 23 3.95 -20.09 1.59
N ASN A 24 3.56 -19.78 2.81
CA ASN A 24 4.14 -20.39 4.01
C ASN A 24 3.01 -20.70 5.01
N GLN A 25 2.99 -21.93 5.52
CA GLN A 25 1.96 -22.44 6.44
C GLN A 25 0.52 -22.19 5.94
N GLY A 26 0.31 -22.28 4.60
CA GLY A 26 -0.96 -22.04 3.94
C GLY A 26 -1.30 -20.57 3.71
N VAL A 27 -0.51 -19.62 4.24
CA VAL A 27 -0.70 -18.18 4.02
C VAL A 27 0.01 -17.75 2.74
N GLY A 28 -0.77 -17.23 1.77
CA GLY A 28 -0.25 -16.69 0.52
C GLY A 28 0.14 -15.22 0.62
N TYR A 29 1.29 -14.84 0.06
CA TYR A 29 1.75 -13.45 0.01
C TYR A 29 2.69 -13.19 -1.17
N VAL A 30 2.97 -11.92 -1.41
CA VAL A 30 3.85 -11.42 -2.48
C VAL A 30 4.91 -10.52 -1.89
N THR A 31 6.15 -10.63 -2.36
CA THR A 31 7.27 -9.75 -1.99
C THR A 31 7.75 -8.95 -3.21
N SER A 32 8.27 -7.75 -2.97
CA SER A 32 9.03 -6.99 -3.98
C SER A 32 10.48 -7.46 -4.01
N ASN A 33 11.00 -7.82 -5.18
CA ASN A 33 12.40 -8.23 -5.29
C ASN A 33 13.35 -7.07 -4.95
N LEU A 34 12.94 -5.81 -5.20
CA LEU A 34 13.70 -4.63 -4.79
C LEU A 34 13.90 -4.57 -3.27
N LEU A 35 12.84 -4.75 -2.48
CA LEU A 35 12.94 -4.73 -1.02
C LEU A 35 13.58 -6.00 -0.45
N ALA A 36 13.50 -7.12 -1.17
CA ALA A 36 14.13 -8.39 -0.77
C ALA A 36 15.67 -8.33 -0.80
N GLU A 37 16.24 -7.37 -1.53
CA GLU A 37 17.68 -7.12 -1.54
C GLU A 37 18.20 -6.51 -0.22
N ALA A 38 17.30 -5.93 0.61
CA ALA A 38 17.65 -5.32 1.88
C ALA A 38 17.77 -6.38 2.99
N ALA A 39 18.97 -6.57 3.51
CA ALA A 39 19.18 -7.47 4.65
C ALA A 39 18.47 -6.94 5.92
N GLY A 40 17.89 -7.84 6.71
CA GLY A 40 17.21 -7.48 7.95
C GLY A 40 15.86 -6.78 7.75
N LEU A 41 15.22 -6.94 6.59
CA LEU A 41 13.91 -6.39 6.29
C LEU A 41 12.88 -7.50 6.03
N LEU A 42 11.80 -7.52 6.81
CA LEU A 42 10.58 -8.25 6.50
C LEU A 42 9.66 -7.32 5.72
N HIS A 43 9.14 -7.78 4.57
CA HIS A 43 8.11 -7.05 3.83
C HIS A 43 7.24 -8.02 3.03
N VAL A 44 5.93 -7.82 3.04
CA VAL A 44 4.98 -8.63 2.26
C VAL A 44 3.72 -7.84 1.93
N PHE A 45 3.04 -8.27 0.86
CA PHE A 45 1.65 -7.95 0.54
C PHE A 45 0.87 -9.27 0.58
N THR A 46 -0.09 -9.42 1.48
CA THR A 46 -0.83 -10.68 1.61
C THR A 46 -1.79 -10.89 0.45
N THR A 47 -2.09 -12.16 0.17
CA THR A 47 -3.25 -12.54 -0.65
C THR A 47 -4.48 -12.76 0.23
N ARG A 48 -5.60 -13.20 -0.35
CA ARG A 48 -6.80 -13.59 0.39
C ARG A 48 -6.80 -15.03 0.93
N HIS A 49 -5.69 -15.76 0.79
CA HIS A 49 -5.61 -17.18 1.10
C HIS A 49 -4.94 -17.48 2.44
N GLY A 50 -5.42 -18.54 3.11
CA GLY A 50 -4.79 -19.09 4.32
C GLY A 50 -5.46 -18.74 5.65
N GLY A 51 -6.63 -18.12 5.61
CA GLY A 51 -7.38 -17.76 6.82
C GLY A 51 -8.51 -18.71 7.18
N VAL A 52 -9.29 -18.31 8.20
CA VAL A 52 -10.44 -19.05 8.76
C VAL A 52 -11.78 -18.40 8.44
N SER A 53 -11.78 -17.17 7.93
CA SER A 53 -13.03 -16.46 7.60
C SER A 53 -13.85 -17.19 6.55
N GLN A 54 -15.17 -17.03 6.58
CA GLN A 54 -16.11 -17.74 5.74
C GLN A 54 -16.94 -16.77 4.89
N GLY A 55 -17.69 -17.32 3.92
CA GLY A 55 -18.58 -16.56 3.07
C GLY A 55 -17.85 -15.50 2.23
N PRO A 56 -18.37 -14.27 2.12
CA PRO A 56 -17.75 -13.21 1.33
C PRO A 56 -16.34 -12.81 1.81
N GLN A 57 -15.97 -13.10 3.08
CA GLN A 57 -14.67 -12.83 3.67
C GLN A 57 -13.70 -14.03 3.63
N ALA A 58 -14.03 -15.13 2.92
CA ALA A 58 -13.17 -16.30 2.83
C ALA A 58 -11.92 -16.03 1.99
N SER A 59 -10.71 -16.26 2.53
CA SER A 59 -10.43 -16.87 3.83
C SER A 59 -9.57 -15.98 4.76
N LEU A 60 -8.47 -15.35 4.30
CA LEU A 60 -7.56 -14.54 5.10
C LEU A 60 -8.04 -13.07 5.14
N ASN A 61 -9.14 -12.84 5.84
CA ASN A 61 -9.60 -11.47 6.11
C ASN A 61 -8.88 -10.88 7.32
N LEU A 62 -8.20 -9.76 7.12
CA LEU A 62 -7.44 -9.04 8.16
C LEU A 62 -8.12 -7.72 8.60
N ASP A 63 -9.31 -7.41 8.06
CA ASP A 63 -10.10 -6.22 8.39
C ASP A 63 -11.28 -6.62 9.30
N HIS A 64 -11.47 -5.91 10.42
CA HIS A 64 -12.57 -6.14 11.37
C HIS A 64 -13.96 -5.80 10.80
N LYS A 65 -14.03 -5.16 9.63
CA LYS A 65 -15.31 -4.87 8.98
C LYS A 65 -15.96 -6.15 8.46
N LYS A 66 -17.21 -6.37 8.81
CA LYS A 66 -18.06 -7.47 8.32
C LYS A 66 -17.58 -8.89 8.67
N ASP A 67 -16.75 -9.04 9.70
CA ASP A 67 -16.31 -10.35 10.21
C ASP A 67 -16.25 -10.34 11.74
N SER A 68 -16.18 -11.52 12.36
CA SER A 68 -16.00 -11.62 13.81
C SER A 68 -14.58 -11.26 14.22
N ASN A 69 -14.42 -10.59 15.36
CA ASN A 69 -13.10 -10.32 15.92
C ASN A 69 -12.28 -11.61 16.14
N ALA A 70 -12.94 -12.73 16.47
CA ALA A 70 -12.27 -14.02 16.65
C ALA A 70 -11.62 -14.51 15.36
N ASN A 71 -12.33 -14.44 14.21
CA ASN A 71 -11.77 -14.82 12.91
C ASN A 71 -10.62 -13.90 12.49
N VAL A 72 -10.79 -12.58 12.64
CA VAL A 72 -9.76 -11.60 12.29
C VAL A 72 -8.52 -11.79 13.16
N ARG A 73 -8.71 -11.99 14.48
CA ARG A 73 -7.61 -12.32 15.40
C ARG A 73 -6.87 -13.59 14.95
N GLU A 74 -7.58 -14.69 14.70
CA GLU A 74 -6.97 -15.94 14.24
C GLU A 74 -6.21 -15.75 12.93
N ASN A 75 -6.75 -14.97 11.98
CA ASN A 75 -6.07 -14.66 10.73
C ASN A 75 -4.77 -13.88 10.94
N HIS A 76 -4.74 -12.93 11.88
CA HIS A 76 -3.51 -12.22 12.27
C HIS A 76 -2.50 -13.15 12.94
N LEU A 77 -2.94 -14.08 13.78
CA LEU A 77 -2.05 -15.08 14.40
C LEU A 77 -1.42 -15.99 13.34
N ARG A 78 -2.18 -16.44 12.35
CA ARG A 78 -1.67 -17.24 11.21
C ARG A 78 -0.67 -16.46 10.38
N LEU A 79 -0.98 -15.20 10.06
CA LEU A 79 -0.08 -14.33 9.33
C LEU A 79 1.24 -14.14 10.09
N ALA A 80 1.17 -13.85 11.38
CA ALA A 80 2.34 -13.68 12.24
C ALA A 80 3.20 -14.94 12.31
N ALA A 81 2.58 -16.11 12.48
CA ALA A 81 3.28 -17.40 12.47
C ALA A 81 3.96 -17.67 11.12
N ALA A 82 3.27 -17.43 9.99
CA ALA A 82 3.82 -17.62 8.67
C ALA A 82 4.99 -16.69 8.35
N LEU A 83 5.02 -15.48 8.93
CA LEU A 83 6.05 -14.46 8.69
C LEU A 83 7.11 -14.38 9.78
N GLY A 84 6.93 -15.10 10.90
CA GLY A 84 7.92 -15.20 11.96
C GLY A 84 8.03 -13.97 12.85
N TYR A 85 6.94 -13.22 13.08
CA TYR A 85 6.92 -12.11 14.04
C TYR A 85 5.94 -12.36 15.22
N ALA A 86 6.17 -11.68 16.33
CA ALA A 86 5.25 -11.72 17.47
C ALA A 86 3.98 -10.90 17.16
N PRO A 87 2.78 -11.48 17.15
CA PRO A 87 1.55 -10.77 16.81
C PRO A 87 1.28 -9.58 17.73
N GLU A 88 1.71 -9.67 19.00
CA GLU A 88 1.58 -8.59 19.99
C GLU A 88 2.51 -7.39 19.69
N ALA A 89 3.52 -7.56 18.85
CA ALA A 89 4.42 -6.47 18.45
C ALA A 89 3.89 -5.64 17.26
N MET A 90 2.88 -6.14 16.54
CA MET A 90 2.35 -5.45 15.37
C MET A 90 1.64 -4.15 15.72
N VAL A 91 1.82 -3.14 14.86
CA VAL A 91 1.09 -1.87 14.89
C VAL A 91 0.37 -1.69 13.57
N SER A 92 -0.93 -1.44 13.61
CA SER A 92 -1.75 -1.32 12.41
C SER A 92 -2.46 0.02 12.29
N THR A 93 -2.75 0.39 11.06
CA THR A 93 -3.55 1.58 10.74
C THR A 93 -5.02 1.40 11.12
N HIS A 94 -5.69 2.51 11.44
CA HIS A 94 -7.14 2.65 11.40
C HIS A 94 -7.45 3.69 10.31
N GLN A 95 -7.72 3.20 9.12
CA GLN A 95 -7.74 3.98 7.89
C GLN A 95 -9.07 4.70 7.68
N ILE A 96 -8.98 6.01 7.44
CA ILE A 96 -10.11 6.90 7.17
C ILE A 96 -10.00 7.61 5.81
N HIS A 97 -9.04 7.17 4.97
CA HIS A 97 -8.72 7.76 3.67
C HIS A 97 -8.19 9.21 3.78
N SER A 98 -7.34 9.44 4.75
CA SER A 98 -6.69 10.72 5.06
C SER A 98 -5.22 10.74 4.60
N ASP A 99 -4.51 11.81 5.00
CA ASP A 99 -3.05 11.93 4.91
C ASP A 99 -2.38 11.89 6.29
N VAL A 100 -3.09 11.39 7.30
CA VAL A 100 -2.58 11.29 8.67
C VAL A 100 -1.51 10.20 8.76
N ILE A 101 -0.32 10.59 9.20
CA ILE A 101 0.85 9.73 9.37
C ILE A 101 1.20 9.66 10.87
N ARG A 102 1.19 8.45 11.43
CA ARG A 102 1.50 8.21 12.83
C ARG A 102 2.89 7.57 12.97
N GLU A 103 3.69 8.07 13.91
CA GLU A 103 4.84 7.34 14.41
C GLU A 103 4.38 6.23 15.36
N ALA A 104 4.71 4.97 15.03
CA ALA A 104 4.29 3.82 15.81
C ALA A 104 5.00 3.77 17.16
N GLN A 105 4.24 3.82 18.25
CA GLN A 105 4.73 3.76 19.62
C GLN A 105 4.63 2.34 20.20
N ALA A 106 5.37 2.06 21.26
CA ALA A 106 5.27 0.77 21.96
C ALA A 106 3.85 0.49 22.48
N ALA A 107 3.15 1.53 22.92
CA ALA A 107 1.77 1.45 23.39
C ALA A 107 0.73 1.13 22.30
N ASP A 108 1.11 1.25 21.03
CA ASP A 108 0.22 0.94 19.89
C ASP A 108 0.25 -0.56 19.51
N ALA A 109 1.26 -1.30 20.03
CA ALA A 109 1.50 -2.68 19.68
C ALA A 109 0.37 -3.60 20.18
N GLY A 110 -0.07 -4.54 19.34
CA GLY A 110 -1.08 -5.54 19.64
C GLY A 110 -2.53 -5.04 19.70
N LEU A 111 -2.77 -3.73 19.68
CA LEU A 111 -4.13 -3.16 19.87
C LEU A 111 -5.15 -3.67 18.84
N HIS A 112 -4.73 -3.95 17.62
CA HIS A 112 -5.62 -4.43 16.57
C HIS A 112 -6.08 -5.87 16.75
N LEU A 113 -5.43 -6.67 17.61
CA LEU A 113 -5.81 -8.07 17.82
C LEU A 113 -7.21 -8.22 18.44
N ASP A 114 -7.66 -7.24 19.21
CA ASP A 114 -8.93 -7.28 19.92
C ASP A 114 -10.02 -6.39 19.28
N GLY A 115 -9.68 -5.68 18.21
CA GLY A 115 -10.58 -4.79 17.49
C GLY A 115 -9.86 -3.66 16.76
N PRO A 116 -10.59 -2.72 16.17
CA PRO A 116 -9.99 -1.54 15.54
C PRO A 116 -9.14 -0.73 16.54
N THR A 117 -8.01 -0.19 16.08
CA THR A 117 -7.17 0.68 16.92
C THR A 117 -7.89 1.96 17.33
N PRO A 118 -7.59 2.53 18.52
CA PRO A 118 -8.30 3.71 19.04
C PRO A 118 -7.86 5.03 18.41
N TYR A 119 -6.89 5.00 17.48
CA TYR A 119 -6.40 6.17 16.74
C TYR A 119 -6.65 6.01 15.25
N GLU A 120 -6.76 7.11 14.54
CA GLU A 120 -6.95 7.17 13.10
C GLU A 120 -5.63 7.55 12.40
N CYS A 121 -5.25 6.78 11.38
CA CYS A 121 -4.15 7.10 10.48
C CYS A 121 -4.21 6.24 9.22
N ASP A 122 -3.64 6.74 8.14
CA ASP A 122 -3.51 6.02 6.87
C ASP A 122 -2.05 5.63 6.56
N ALA A 123 -1.10 6.10 7.37
CA ALA A 123 0.28 5.67 7.32
C ALA A 123 0.90 5.52 8.70
N LEU A 124 1.83 4.58 8.81
CA LEU A 124 2.65 4.32 9.99
C LEU A 124 4.12 4.41 9.62
N VAL A 125 4.94 4.97 10.51
CA VAL A 125 6.41 5.04 10.38
C VAL A 125 7.08 4.57 11.67
N THR A 126 8.24 3.91 11.57
CA THR A 126 9.06 3.55 12.74
C THR A 126 10.53 3.31 12.35
N ASN A 127 11.44 3.50 13.29
CA ASN A 127 12.83 3.04 13.23
C ASN A 127 13.12 1.92 14.24
N GLN A 128 12.09 1.38 14.88
CA GLN A 128 12.26 0.37 15.93
C GLN A 128 12.24 -1.05 15.32
N PRO A 129 13.32 -1.85 15.48
CA PRO A 129 13.33 -3.25 15.08
C PRO A 129 12.25 -4.07 15.80
N GLY A 130 11.81 -5.14 15.17
CA GLY A 130 10.82 -6.06 15.74
C GLY A 130 9.42 -5.48 15.89
N ARG A 131 9.11 -4.35 15.23
CA ARG A 131 7.78 -3.71 15.24
C ARG A 131 7.15 -3.74 13.85
N PRO A 132 6.41 -4.80 13.50
CA PRO A 132 5.73 -4.88 12.21
C PRO A 132 4.67 -3.79 12.07
N LEU A 133 4.76 -3.00 10.99
CA LEU A 133 3.75 -2.02 10.60
C LEU A 133 2.80 -2.65 9.58
N ILE A 134 1.49 -2.44 9.75
CA ILE A 134 0.46 -3.04 8.92
C ILE A 134 -0.48 -1.96 8.38
N ALA A 135 -0.62 -1.93 7.05
CA ALA A 135 -1.66 -1.17 6.36
C ALA A 135 -2.56 -2.14 5.58
N TYR A 136 -3.87 -1.89 5.58
CA TYR A 136 -4.86 -2.75 4.93
C TYR A 136 -5.26 -2.20 3.57
N ALA A 137 -5.62 -3.11 2.66
CA ALA A 137 -6.09 -2.73 1.33
C ALA A 137 -7.19 -3.69 0.85
N ALA A 138 -8.02 -3.19 -0.07
CA ALA A 138 -8.85 -3.93 -0.99
C ALA A 138 -9.16 -2.94 -2.12
N ASP A 139 -8.31 -2.91 -3.13
CA ASP A 139 -8.18 -1.96 -4.23
C ASP A 139 -7.31 -0.72 -3.96
N CYS A 140 -7.42 -0.07 -2.80
CA CYS A 140 -6.52 1.04 -2.47
C CYS A 140 -5.06 0.61 -2.55
N ILE A 141 -4.16 1.54 -2.86
CA ILE A 141 -2.76 1.25 -3.14
C ILE A 141 -1.97 1.13 -1.83
N PRO A 142 -1.46 -0.06 -1.47
CA PRO A 142 -0.55 -0.21 -0.35
C PRO A 142 0.88 0.14 -0.79
N ILE A 143 1.60 0.92 0.03
CA ILE A 143 2.98 1.29 -0.24
C ILE A 143 3.84 0.96 0.97
N LEU A 144 4.95 0.27 0.74
CA LEU A 144 5.96 -0.02 1.76
C LEU A 144 7.22 0.79 1.44
N LEU A 145 7.75 1.50 2.45
CA LEU A 145 8.95 2.29 2.34
C LEU A 145 10.03 1.76 3.29
N TYR A 146 11.26 1.72 2.81
CA TYR A 146 12.44 1.38 3.59
C TYR A 146 13.53 2.41 3.36
N ALA A 147 14.07 2.96 4.43
CA ALA A 147 15.28 3.77 4.41
C ALA A 147 16.40 2.99 5.08
N PRO A 148 17.52 2.70 4.39
CA PRO A 148 18.64 1.98 5.00
C PRO A 148 19.34 2.82 6.07
N ALA A 149 19.98 2.14 7.02
CA ALA A 149 20.89 2.80 7.96
C ALA A 149 22.09 3.39 7.23
N THR A 150 22.56 4.51 7.70
CA THR A 150 23.81 5.16 7.23
C THR A 150 24.67 5.53 8.43
N ALA A 151 25.82 6.15 8.20
CA ALA A 151 26.65 6.68 9.30
C ALA A 151 25.92 7.73 10.17
N ASN A 152 24.90 8.38 9.62
CA ASN A 152 24.21 9.51 10.25
C ASN A 152 22.77 9.23 10.68
N ASN A 153 22.17 8.09 10.28
CA ASN A 153 20.80 7.73 10.63
C ASN A 153 20.62 6.22 10.81
N GLN A 154 19.64 5.85 11.61
CA GLN A 154 19.18 4.48 11.73
C GLN A 154 18.25 4.12 10.56
N ALA A 155 18.14 2.81 10.27
CA ALA A 155 17.13 2.34 9.32
C ALA A 155 15.71 2.69 9.79
N ALA A 156 14.83 2.96 8.84
CA ALA A 156 13.42 3.25 9.13
C ALA A 156 12.51 2.62 8.08
N VAL A 157 11.27 2.30 8.48
CA VAL A 157 10.24 1.73 7.61
C VAL A 157 8.93 2.47 7.72
N ALA A 158 8.11 2.36 6.67
CA ALA A 158 6.74 2.83 6.69
C ALA A 158 5.79 1.88 5.94
N ALA A 159 4.54 1.81 6.41
CA ALA A 159 3.42 1.17 5.74
C ALA A 159 2.35 2.23 5.48
N VAL A 160 1.92 2.37 4.22
CA VAL A 160 1.02 3.42 3.76
C VAL A 160 -0.19 2.84 3.04
N HIS A 161 -1.37 3.33 3.38
CA HIS A 161 -2.60 3.12 2.63
C HIS A 161 -2.90 4.35 1.79
N ALA A 162 -2.74 4.25 0.47
CA ALA A 162 -3.00 5.32 -0.47
C ALA A 162 -4.26 5.02 -1.32
N GLY A 163 -5.44 5.21 -0.74
CA GLY A 163 -6.68 5.32 -1.52
C GLY A 163 -6.65 6.60 -2.37
N TRP A 164 -7.62 6.81 -3.28
CA TRP A 164 -7.59 7.99 -4.16
C TRP A 164 -7.55 9.33 -3.40
N ARG A 165 -8.24 9.42 -2.24
CA ARG A 165 -8.20 10.62 -1.39
C ARG A 165 -6.83 10.81 -0.72
N GLY A 166 -6.24 9.73 -0.18
CA GLY A 166 -4.89 9.78 0.37
C GLY A 166 -3.84 10.10 -0.69
N THR A 167 -3.98 9.55 -1.90
CA THR A 167 -3.14 9.90 -3.05
C THR A 167 -3.27 11.38 -3.39
N GLN A 168 -4.48 11.89 -3.50
CA GLN A 168 -4.75 13.32 -3.79
C GLN A 168 -4.21 14.25 -2.69
N GLN A 169 -4.18 13.80 -1.45
CA GLN A 169 -3.59 14.52 -0.31
C GLN A 169 -2.07 14.31 -0.20
N ASP A 170 -1.45 13.59 -1.15
CA ASP A 170 -0.01 13.36 -1.23
C ASP A 170 0.58 12.53 -0.09
N ILE A 171 -0.18 11.56 0.42
CA ILE A 171 0.23 10.78 1.60
C ILE A 171 1.57 10.08 1.42
N ALA A 172 1.88 9.56 0.21
CA ALA A 172 3.13 8.86 -0.07
C ALA A 172 4.35 9.80 0.10
N ALA A 173 4.33 10.98 -0.54
CA ALA A 173 5.41 11.96 -0.41
C ALA A 173 5.50 12.55 1.01
N LYS A 174 4.37 12.82 1.65
CA LYS A 174 4.33 13.28 3.05
C LYS A 174 4.91 12.24 4.01
N THR A 175 4.73 10.95 3.74
CA THR A 175 5.33 9.87 4.56
C THR A 175 6.86 9.91 4.46
N VAL A 176 7.41 10.08 3.26
CA VAL A 176 8.87 10.24 3.06
C VAL A 176 9.38 11.47 3.82
N GLN A 177 8.69 12.62 3.72
CA GLN A 177 9.03 13.84 4.46
C GLN A 177 8.97 13.62 5.97
N ARG A 178 7.96 12.87 6.46
CA ARG A 178 7.83 12.54 7.88
C ARG A 178 8.98 11.66 8.37
N MET A 179 9.38 10.64 7.59
CA MET A 179 10.56 9.82 7.89
C MET A 179 11.85 10.66 7.91
N GLN A 180 11.99 11.62 6.99
CA GLN A 180 13.13 12.54 6.98
C GLN A 180 13.15 13.43 8.24
N GLN A 181 12.00 13.96 8.64
CA GLN A 181 11.90 14.80 9.85
C GLN A 181 12.22 14.04 11.14
N LEU A 182 11.72 12.80 11.26
CA LEU A 182 11.87 11.99 12.48
C LEU A 182 13.23 11.30 12.58
N TYR A 183 13.75 10.80 11.45
CA TYR A 183 14.87 9.86 11.45
C TYR A 183 16.08 10.36 10.64
N GLY A 184 15.99 11.54 10.02
CA GLY A 184 17.09 12.13 9.25
C GLY A 184 17.44 11.35 7.98
N ILE A 185 16.50 10.56 7.44
CA ILE A 185 16.74 9.76 6.24
C ILE A 185 17.00 10.63 5.02
N ASN A 186 17.78 10.11 4.05
CA ASN A 186 17.92 10.73 2.74
C ASN A 186 16.91 10.08 1.77
N PRO A 187 15.94 10.82 1.22
CA PRO A 187 14.95 10.26 0.28
C PRO A 187 15.58 9.57 -0.94
N ALA A 188 16.74 10.03 -1.41
CA ALA A 188 17.41 9.43 -2.55
C ALA A 188 17.90 7.97 -2.27
N ASP A 189 18.07 7.60 -1.02
CA ASP A 189 18.52 6.26 -0.62
C ASP A 189 17.35 5.36 -0.20
N CYS A 190 16.12 5.91 -0.11
CA CYS A 190 14.94 5.15 0.22
C CYS A 190 14.53 4.21 -0.91
N LEU A 191 14.04 3.04 -0.54
CA LEU A 191 13.39 2.06 -1.42
C LEU A 191 11.88 2.08 -1.18
N ALA A 192 11.11 1.96 -2.24
CA ALA A 192 9.66 1.91 -2.20
C ALA A 192 9.11 0.72 -2.98
N ALA A 193 8.14 -0.01 -2.40
CA ALA A 193 7.35 -0.99 -3.12
C ALA A 193 5.88 -0.57 -3.10
N ILE A 194 5.32 -0.29 -4.28
CA ILE A 194 3.90 -0.05 -4.51
C ILE A 194 3.27 -1.41 -4.82
N GLY A 195 2.47 -1.92 -3.88
CA GLY A 195 1.93 -3.27 -3.91
C GLY A 195 0.74 -3.48 -4.82
N PRO A 196 0.18 -4.71 -4.82
CA PRO A 196 -1.06 -5.02 -5.52
C PRO A 196 -2.20 -4.12 -5.06
N GLY A 197 -2.87 -3.47 -6.01
CA GLY A 197 -4.00 -2.58 -5.82
C GLY A 197 -4.77 -2.46 -7.13
N ILE A 198 -5.86 -1.72 -7.15
CA ILE A 198 -6.61 -1.49 -8.38
C ILE A 198 -5.73 -0.71 -9.37
N ASP A 199 -5.74 -1.11 -10.64
CA ASP A 199 -4.90 -0.52 -11.66
C ASP A 199 -5.72 0.30 -12.68
N LEU A 200 -5.03 0.97 -13.60
CA LEU A 200 -5.63 1.74 -14.70
C LEU A 200 -6.74 0.98 -15.41
N CYS A 201 -6.57 -0.33 -15.64
CA CYS A 201 -7.55 -1.18 -16.33
C CYS A 201 -8.93 -1.25 -15.67
N CYS A 202 -9.02 -0.99 -14.35
CA CYS A 202 -10.23 -1.18 -13.56
C CYS A 202 -10.67 0.03 -12.73
N PHE A 203 -9.80 1.02 -12.52
CA PHE A 203 -10.16 2.19 -11.73
C PHE A 203 -10.87 3.24 -12.58
N SER A 204 -12.08 2.88 -13.03
CA SER A 204 -13.02 3.80 -13.65
C SER A 204 -13.68 4.70 -12.60
N THR A 205 -13.65 6.03 -12.82
CA THR A 205 -14.14 7.02 -11.88
C THR A 205 -14.74 8.23 -12.62
N HIS A 206 -15.52 9.04 -11.94
CA HIS A 206 -16.05 10.30 -12.50
C HIS A 206 -14.94 11.36 -12.58
N ALA A 207 -15.21 12.43 -13.33
CA ALA A 207 -14.27 13.52 -13.58
C ALA A 207 -13.81 14.25 -12.32
N ASP A 208 -14.62 14.24 -11.24
CA ASP A 208 -14.30 14.85 -9.95
C ASP A 208 -13.00 14.34 -9.32
N VAL A 209 -12.72 13.04 -9.44
CA VAL A 209 -11.48 12.44 -8.93
C VAL A 209 -10.27 12.98 -9.71
N LEU A 210 -10.34 13.02 -11.04
CA LEU A 210 -9.27 13.57 -11.87
C LEU A 210 -9.09 15.07 -11.62
N GLN A 211 -10.18 15.82 -11.49
CA GLN A 211 -10.16 17.25 -11.17
C GLN A 211 -9.51 17.51 -9.79
N ALA A 212 -9.84 16.71 -8.78
CA ALA A 212 -9.20 16.81 -7.47
C ALA A 212 -7.68 16.56 -7.54
N MET A 213 -7.24 15.57 -8.34
CA MET A 213 -5.82 15.33 -8.59
C MET A 213 -5.16 16.51 -9.32
N GLN A 214 -5.82 17.09 -10.33
CA GLN A 214 -5.30 18.26 -11.05
C GLN A 214 -5.19 19.50 -10.14
N GLN A 215 -6.14 19.72 -9.26
CA GLN A 215 -6.07 20.80 -8.25
C GLN A 215 -4.90 20.62 -7.29
N ALA A 216 -4.59 19.38 -6.90
CA ALA A 216 -3.52 19.07 -5.96
C ALA A 216 -2.13 19.12 -6.61
N PHE A 217 -1.98 18.65 -7.86
CA PHE A 217 -0.68 18.34 -8.46
C PHE A 217 -0.39 19.08 -9.77
N GLY A 218 -1.35 19.87 -10.26
CA GLY A 218 -1.23 20.52 -11.56
C GLY A 218 -1.72 19.65 -12.73
N PRO A 219 -1.68 20.20 -13.95
CA PRO A 219 -2.21 19.54 -15.16
C PRO A 219 -1.42 18.28 -15.54
N GLU A 220 -0.18 18.13 -15.10
CA GLU A 220 0.70 17.00 -15.39
C GLU A 220 0.11 15.66 -14.97
N VAL A 221 -0.72 15.65 -13.92
CA VAL A 221 -1.37 14.42 -13.43
C VAL A 221 -2.34 13.82 -14.46
N GLN A 222 -2.81 14.59 -15.43
CA GLN A 222 -3.67 14.10 -16.51
C GLN A 222 -2.99 13.00 -17.33
N ALA A 223 -1.66 13.01 -17.38
CA ALA A 223 -0.86 12.00 -18.02
C ALA A 223 -1.08 10.56 -17.47
N PHE A 224 -1.58 10.45 -16.24
CA PHE A 224 -1.88 9.19 -15.56
C PHE A 224 -3.35 8.77 -15.69
N SER A 225 -4.06 9.32 -16.65
CA SER A 225 -5.48 9.03 -16.87
C SER A 225 -5.81 8.98 -18.36
N GLN A 226 -6.92 8.32 -18.67
CA GLN A 226 -7.49 8.29 -20.01
C GLN A 226 -9.02 8.20 -19.94
N PRO A 227 -9.77 8.67 -20.97
CA PRO A 227 -11.22 8.46 -21.04
C PRO A 227 -11.56 6.97 -20.95
N ASP A 228 -12.63 6.64 -20.23
CA ASP A 228 -13.13 5.26 -20.16
C ASP A 228 -14.10 4.98 -21.31
N ALA A 229 -13.55 4.52 -22.43
CA ALA A 229 -14.34 4.19 -23.61
C ALA A 229 -15.33 3.02 -23.39
N THR A 230 -15.10 2.17 -22.39
CA THR A 230 -16.03 1.09 -22.03
C THR A 230 -17.23 1.63 -21.29
N ALA A 231 -17.01 2.52 -20.33
CA ALA A 231 -18.12 3.19 -19.62
C ALA A 231 -18.96 4.03 -20.59
N GLU A 232 -18.33 4.74 -21.52
CA GLU A 232 -19.02 5.52 -22.53
C GLU A 232 -19.94 4.65 -23.41
N LYS A 233 -19.45 3.51 -23.91
CA LYS A 233 -20.25 2.53 -24.68
C LYS A 233 -21.42 1.96 -23.88
N ASN A 234 -21.28 1.87 -22.56
CA ASN A 234 -22.31 1.35 -21.65
C ASN A 234 -23.31 2.45 -21.20
N GLY A 235 -23.26 3.65 -21.79
CA GLY A 235 -24.17 4.75 -21.47
C GLY A 235 -23.77 5.55 -20.22
N GLU A 236 -22.53 5.44 -19.77
CA GLU A 236 -21.95 6.18 -18.64
C GLU A 236 -20.82 7.12 -19.10
N PRO A 237 -21.14 8.19 -19.88
CA PRO A 237 -20.15 9.10 -20.42
C PRO A 237 -19.45 9.93 -19.32
N GLY A 238 -18.28 10.45 -19.63
CA GLY A 238 -17.55 11.37 -18.76
C GLY A 238 -16.78 10.67 -17.62
N LYS A 239 -16.61 9.35 -17.69
CA LYS A 239 -15.72 8.61 -16.81
C LYS A 239 -14.30 8.53 -17.34
N PHE A 240 -13.35 8.38 -16.41
CA PHE A 240 -11.93 8.25 -16.67
C PHE A 240 -11.37 7.03 -15.97
N LEU A 241 -10.45 6.34 -16.61
CA LEU A 241 -9.54 5.39 -15.99
C LEU A 241 -8.35 6.16 -15.43
N VAL A 242 -8.00 5.93 -14.15
CA VAL A 242 -6.93 6.65 -13.45
C VAL A 242 -5.92 5.67 -12.87
N ASN A 243 -4.62 5.93 -13.08
CA ASN A 243 -3.52 5.10 -12.59
C ASN A 243 -2.98 5.62 -11.26
N LEU A 244 -3.59 5.19 -10.15
CA LEU A 244 -3.17 5.60 -8.81
C LEU A 244 -1.75 5.11 -8.45
N LYS A 245 -1.33 3.93 -8.95
CA LYS A 245 0.03 3.43 -8.71
C LYS A 245 1.07 4.35 -9.34
N ALA A 246 0.87 4.72 -10.59
CA ALA A 246 1.78 5.62 -11.30
C ALA A 246 1.80 7.03 -10.69
N ILE A 247 0.65 7.55 -10.26
CA ILE A 247 0.59 8.83 -9.54
C ILE A 247 1.42 8.76 -8.25
N ASN A 248 1.25 7.74 -7.42
CA ASN A 248 2.03 7.58 -6.19
C ASN A 248 3.53 7.42 -6.48
N ALA A 249 3.92 6.67 -7.52
CA ALA A 249 5.32 6.55 -7.93
C ALA A 249 5.91 7.91 -8.35
N TRP A 250 5.19 8.68 -9.14
CA TRP A 250 5.58 10.03 -9.53
C TRP A 250 5.71 10.97 -8.30
N ARG A 251 4.79 10.86 -7.32
CA ARG A 251 4.85 11.65 -6.09
C ARG A 251 6.04 11.26 -5.21
N LEU A 252 6.37 9.97 -5.13
CA LEU A 252 7.58 9.50 -4.44
C LEU A 252 8.86 10.04 -5.10
N GLN A 253 8.94 10.07 -6.45
CA GLN A 253 10.06 10.72 -7.14
C GLN A 253 10.14 12.21 -6.82
N THR A 254 9.01 12.91 -6.81
CA THR A 254 8.95 14.34 -6.45
C THR A 254 9.44 14.56 -5.02
N ALA A 255 9.24 13.59 -4.11
CA ALA A 255 9.76 13.60 -2.75
C ALA A 255 11.26 13.26 -2.66
N GLY A 256 11.91 12.94 -3.79
CA GLY A 256 13.36 12.72 -3.88
C GLY A 256 13.80 11.27 -4.04
N LEU A 257 12.91 10.29 -4.14
CA LEU A 257 13.30 8.91 -4.43
C LEU A 257 13.81 8.80 -5.87
N ARG A 258 14.86 8.00 -6.07
CA ARG A 258 15.32 7.65 -7.43
C ARG A 258 14.33 6.70 -8.10
N PRO A 259 14.07 6.81 -9.41
CA PRO A 259 13.18 5.88 -10.11
C PRO A 259 13.58 4.40 -9.92
N ALA A 260 14.85 4.07 -10.01
CA ALA A 260 15.38 2.72 -9.81
C ALA A 260 15.13 2.15 -8.39
N ASN A 261 14.81 3.01 -7.43
CA ASN A 261 14.48 2.66 -6.05
C ASN A 261 12.97 2.48 -5.82
N ILE A 262 12.16 2.49 -6.87
CA ILE A 262 10.71 2.31 -6.80
C ILE A 262 10.33 1.05 -7.58
N ALA A 263 9.65 0.13 -6.91
CA ALA A 263 9.04 -1.05 -7.53
C ALA A 263 7.52 -0.88 -7.55
N ILE A 264 6.89 -1.25 -8.68
CA ILE A 264 5.44 -1.18 -8.87
C ILE A 264 4.92 -2.57 -9.22
N SER A 265 4.03 -3.12 -8.40
CA SER A 265 3.37 -4.39 -8.71
C SER A 265 2.53 -4.28 -9.99
N PRO A 266 2.71 -5.21 -10.96
CA PRO A 266 1.89 -5.25 -12.16
C PRO A 266 0.48 -5.83 -11.91
N GLU A 267 0.21 -6.35 -10.71
CA GLU A 267 -1.04 -7.05 -10.41
C GLU A 267 -2.16 -6.09 -10.01
N CYS A 268 -3.28 -6.18 -10.74
CA CYS A 268 -4.52 -5.47 -10.41
C CYS A 268 -5.41 -6.36 -9.54
N THR A 269 -5.80 -5.89 -8.36
CA THR A 269 -6.64 -6.62 -7.42
C THR A 269 -8.03 -6.93 -7.99
N CYS A 270 -8.58 -6.03 -8.79
CA CYS A 270 -9.87 -6.21 -9.44
C CYS A 270 -9.84 -7.25 -10.59
N CYS A 271 -8.71 -7.37 -11.29
CA CYS A 271 -8.51 -8.39 -12.33
C CYS A 271 -8.19 -9.78 -11.76
N LEU A 272 -7.70 -9.85 -10.51
CA LEU A 272 -7.28 -11.07 -9.84
C LEU A 272 -8.09 -11.32 -8.55
N PRO A 273 -9.44 -11.39 -8.61
CA PRO A 273 -10.30 -11.51 -7.44
C PRO A 273 -10.11 -12.83 -6.68
N GLU A 274 -9.60 -13.87 -7.36
CA GLU A 274 -9.25 -15.15 -6.73
C GLU A 274 -8.00 -15.05 -5.86
N LYS A 275 -7.11 -14.09 -6.15
CA LYS A 275 -5.85 -13.89 -5.41
C LYS A 275 -5.97 -12.79 -4.35
N TYR A 276 -6.77 -11.76 -4.62
CA TYR A 276 -6.86 -10.55 -3.80
C TYR A 276 -8.30 -10.17 -3.45
N TRP A 277 -8.45 -9.42 -2.36
CA TRP A 277 -9.69 -8.72 -2.07
C TRP A 277 -9.84 -7.50 -2.99
N SER A 278 -11.00 -7.36 -3.63
CA SER A 278 -11.33 -6.20 -4.44
C SER A 278 -12.69 -5.64 -4.07
N HIS A 279 -12.72 -4.42 -3.61
CA HIS A 279 -13.96 -3.66 -3.33
C HIS A 279 -14.76 -3.41 -4.61
N ARG A 280 -14.06 -3.10 -5.69
CA ARG A 280 -14.65 -2.83 -7.01
C ARG A 280 -15.33 -4.09 -7.57
N PHE A 281 -14.64 -5.21 -7.58
CA PHE A 281 -15.15 -6.47 -8.12
C PHE A 281 -16.36 -6.98 -7.34
N THR A 282 -16.29 -6.97 -6.01
CA THR A 282 -17.34 -7.52 -5.15
C THR A 282 -18.40 -6.49 -4.74
N LYS A 283 -18.32 -5.25 -5.23
CA LYS A 283 -19.25 -4.16 -4.85
C LYS A 283 -19.31 -3.94 -3.33
N GLY A 284 -18.15 -4.13 -2.65
CA GLY A 284 -18.00 -3.90 -1.22
C GLY A 284 -18.21 -5.13 -0.32
N GLU A 285 -18.66 -6.27 -0.82
CA GLU A 285 -18.77 -7.52 -0.05
C GLU A 285 -17.43 -8.28 -0.09
N ARG A 286 -16.52 -7.96 0.84
CA ARG A 286 -15.14 -8.44 0.82
C ARG A 286 -14.48 -8.41 2.20
N GLY A 287 -13.38 -9.12 2.34
CA GLY A 287 -12.38 -8.93 3.40
C GLY A 287 -11.36 -7.85 3.07
N GLY A 288 -10.23 -7.84 3.79
CA GLY A 288 -9.08 -6.96 3.56
C GLY A 288 -7.77 -7.74 3.59
N GLN A 289 -6.88 -7.46 2.65
CA GLN A 289 -5.48 -7.88 2.66
C GLN A 289 -4.62 -6.84 3.37
N ALA A 290 -3.38 -7.24 3.74
CA ALA A 290 -2.43 -6.38 4.41
C ALA A 290 -1.13 -6.20 3.62
N ALA A 291 -0.53 -5.01 3.77
CA ALA A 291 0.88 -4.76 3.51
C ALA A 291 1.61 -4.69 4.86
N VAL A 292 2.66 -5.48 5.03
CA VAL A 292 3.42 -5.61 6.27
C VAL A 292 4.88 -5.28 6.02
N ILE A 293 5.48 -4.47 6.89
CA ILE A 293 6.92 -4.19 6.86
C ILE A 293 7.48 -4.09 8.28
N SER A 294 8.67 -4.64 8.49
CA SER A 294 9.38 -4.57 9.77
C SER A 294 10.88 -4.61 9.58
N LEU A 295 11.61 -3.82 10.35
CA LEU A 295 13.02 -4.07 10.59
C LEU A 295 13.13 -5.32 11.46
N LEU A 296 13.99 -6.27 11.07
CA LEU A 296 14.29 -7.45 11.89
C LEU A 296 15.29 -7.08 13.00
N SER A 297 15.21 -7.79 14.12
CA SER A 297 16.08 -7.56 15.31
C SER A 297 17.46 -8.14 15.08
#